data_68918fe3d5775c75f78efbafbaa82f0d
#
_entry.id   68918fe3d5775c75f78efbafbaa82f0d
#
_cell.length_a   1.000
_cell.length_b   1.000
_cell.length_c   1.000
_cell.angle_alpha   90.00
_cell.angle_beta   90.00
_cell.angle_gamma   90.00
#
_symmetry.space_group_name_H-M   'P 1'
#
loop_
_entity.id
_entity.type
_entity.pdbx_description
1 polymer ?
#
loop_
_entity_poly.entity_id
_entity_poly.type
_entity_poly.pdbx_seq_one_letter_code
_entity_poly.pdbx_strand_id
1 'polypeptide(L)'
;MKKVTFVIVSVLASATLFAEGRFSPIGMSIGLYLTPNNYEGVAQFPLCEDGVYGFRLALGCAANRNMVGLAPAVYANDDAAARGNVGGLQVAPAFNTAGKGELGVWQVSGFYNKVADSANGFQVCAFLNEVDQGYFYGLQTALGNKVGADFCGMQIGLYNACGAETGMQIGLWNDAKSLCGIQIGLLNFVTESPMICFPVLRIGW
;
A
#
# COMPACT_ATOMS: atom_id res chain seq x y z
N MET A 1 -28.77 -7.46 -21.08
CA MET A 1 -28.05 -6.77 -20.04
C MET A 1 -28.80 -6.58 -18.71
N LYS A 2 -30.13 -6.63 -18.65
CA LYS A 2 -30.93 -6.42 -17.41
C LYS A 2 -30.98 -7.63 -16.45
N LYS A 3 -30.61 -8.83 -16.87
CA LYS A 3 -30.75 -10.04 -16.04
C LYS A 3 -29.57 -10.35 -15.14
N VAL A 4 -28.37 -9.87 -15.47
CA VAL A 4 -27.17 -10.07 -14.64
C VAL A 4 -27.19 -9.15 -13.42
N THR A 5 -27.74 -7.95 -13.56
CA THR A 5 -27.90 -6.99 -12.46
C THR A 5 -28.80 -7.53 -11.35
N PHE A 6 -29.81 -8.36 -11.70
CA PHE A 6 -30.80 -8.84 -10.73
C PHE A 6 -30.27 -9.94 -9.78
N VAL A 7 -29.36 -10.79 -10.25
CA VAL A 7 -28.77 -11.86 -9.42
C VAL A 7 -27.75 -11.26 -8.43
N ILE A 8 -27.00 -10.26 -8.85
CA ILE A 8 -26.03 -9.58 -7.97
C ILE A 8 -26.77 -8.80 -6.87
N VAL A 9 -27.88 -8.13 -7.21
CA VAL A 9 -28.70 -7.39 -6.25
C VAL A 9 -29.36 -8.30 -5.21
N SER A 10 -29.77 -9.52 -5.57
CA SER A 10 -30.39 -10.46 -4.61
C SER A 10 -29.42 -11.09 -3.63
N VAL A 11 -28.16 -11.32 -4.02
CA VAL A 11 -27.08 -11.75 -3.10
C VAL A 11 -26.66 -10.59 -2.20
N LEU A 12 -26.66 -9.37 -2.71
CA LEU A 12 -26.37 -8.16 -1.95
C LEU A 12 -27.44 -7.82 -0.92
N ALA A 13 -28.73 -8.03 -1.24
CA ALA A 13 -29.84 -7.73 -0.34
C ALA A 13 -29.89 -8.66 0.89
N SER A 14 -29.38 -9.89 0.80
CA SER A 14 -29.31 -10.78 1.94
C SER A 14 -28.17 -10.42 2.94
N ALA A 15 -27.18 -9.66 2.51
CA ALA A 15 -26.10 -9.18 3.37
C ALA A 15 -26.44 -7.86 4.09
N THR A 16 -27.44 -7.12 3.65
CA THR A 16 -27.85 -5.84 4.27
C THR A 16 -28.59 -5.99 5.60
N LEU A 17 -29.01 -7.19 6.00
CA LEU A 17 -29.67 -7.46 7.30
C LEU A 17 -28.72 -7.40 8.51
N PHE A 18 -27.41 -7.24 8.30
CA PHE A 18 -26.41 -7.06 9.36
C PHE A 18 -25.91 -5.62 9.52
N ALA A 19 -26.49 -4.65 8.81
CA ALA A 19 -25.92 -3.32 8.64
C ALA A 19 -26.66 -2.21 9.38
N GLU A 20 -26.67 -2.23 10.69
CA GLU A 20 -26.69 -1.00 11.49
C GLU A 20 -25.26 -0.46 11.79
N GLY A 21 -24.21 -1.15 11.35
CA GLY A 21 -22.83 -0.71 11.39
C GLY A 21 -22.25 -0.67 9.97
N ARG A 22 -21.54 0.38 9.63
CA ARG A 22 -20.84 0.63 8.35
C ARG A 22 -19.71 -0.36 8.02
N PHE A 23 -19.86 -1.65 8.37
CA PHE A 23 -18.82 -2.66 8.23
C PHE A 23 -19.41 -3.98 7.74
N SER A 24 -18.74 -4.58 6.76
CA SER A 24 -19.09 -5.89 6.24
C SER A 24 -17.94 -6.89 6.43
N PRO A 25 -18.20 -8.15 6.82
CA PRO A 25 -17.16 -9.18 6.87
C PRO A 25 -16.71 -9.64 5.48
N ILE A 26 -17.53 -9.41 4.45
CA ILE A 26 -17.25 -9.81 3.07
C ILE A 26 -17.50 -8.64 2.15
N GLY A 27 -16.56 -8.40 1.23
CA GLY A 27 -16.70 -7.43 0.15
C GLY A 27 -16.49 -8.09 -1.20
N MET A 28 -17.21 -7.57 -2.21
CA MET A 28 -17.05 -7.96 -3.60
C MET A 28 -17.13 -6.73 -4.50
N SER A 29 -16.28 -6.66 -5.51
CA SER A 29 -16.37 -5.65 -6.55
C SER A 29 -16.21 -6.26 -7.94
N ILE A 30 -16.86 -5.65 -8.92
CA ILE A 30 -16.76 -6.00 -10.34
C ILE A 30 -16.66 -4.69 -11.11
N GLY A 31 -15.58 -4.52 -11.87
CA GLY A 31 -15.36 -3.34 -12.71
C GLY A 31 -13.88 -3.08 -12.89
N LEU A 32 -13.56 -2.26 -13.84
CA LEU A 32 -12.18 -1.88 -14.14
C LEU A 32 -12.12 -0.37 -14.37
N TYR A 33 -11.15 0.27 -13.76
CA TYR A 33 -10.76 1.63 -14.08
C TYR A 33 -9.23 1.70 -14.26
N LEU A 34 -8.77 2.65 -15.05
CA LEU A 34 -7.37 2.72 -15.46
C LEU A 34 -6.57 3.74 -14.62
N THR A 35 -7.26 4.60 -13.89
CA THR A 35 -6.62 5.64 -13.09
C THR A 35 -7.12 5.59 -11.65
N PRO A 36 -6.24 5.71 -10.65
CA PRO A 36 -6.63 5.83 -9.25
C PRO A 36 -7.67 6.96 -9.04
N ASN A 37 -8.56 6.77 -8.07
CA ASN A 37 -9.64 7.70 -7.70
C ASN A 37 -10.78 7.86 -8.71
N ASN A 38 -10.88 7.04 -9.73
CA ASN A 38 -12.02 7.04 -10.64
C ASN A 38 -12.83 5.75 -10.49
N TYR A 39 -13.89 5.80 -9.69
CA TYR A 39 -14.76 4.65 -9.38
C TYR A 39 -16.00 4.55 -10.27
N GLU A 40 -16.13 5.42 -11.26
CA GLU A 40 -17.25 5.35 -12.21
C GLU A 40 -17.18 4.03 -12.98
N GLY A 41 -18.28 3.26 -12.90
CA GLY A 41 -18.39 1.96 -13.56
C GLY A 41 -17.93 0.76 -12.72
N VAL A 42 -17.45 0.95 -11.48
CA VAL A 42 -17.20 -0.13 -10.55
C VAL A 42 -18.44 -0.41 -9.71
N ALA A 43 -18.99 -1.62 -9.84
CA ALA A 43 -20.03 -2.10 -8.95
C ALA A 43 -19.38 -2.82 -7.77
N GLN A 44 -19.55 -2.31 -6.56
CA GLN A 44 -18.97 -2.93 -5.37
C GLN A 44 -19.93 -2.99 -4.19
N PHE A 45 -19.69 -3.97 -3.32
CA PHE A 45 -20.35 -4.13 -2.03
C PHE A 45 -19.29 -4.47 -0.96
N PRO A 46 -19.32 -3.85 0.20
CA PRO A 46 -20.06 -2.62 0.52
C PRO A 46 -19.61 -1.43 -0.34
N LEU A 47 -20.29 -0.30 -0.23
CA LEU A 47 -19.92 0.93 -0.96
C LEU A 47 -18.53 1.40 -0.53
N CYS A 48 -17.88 2.23 -1.33
CA CYS A 48 -16.51 2.70 -1.04
C CYS A 48 -16.40 3.48 0.28
N GLU A 49 -17.48 4.09 0.75
CA GLU A 49 -17.52 4.80 2.04
C GLU A 49 -17.57 3.87 3.25
N ASP A 50 -17.88 2.60 3.03
CA ASP A 50 -18.01 1.60 4.08
C ASP A 50 -16.71 0.81 4.25
N GLY A 51 -16.58 0.08 5.37
CA GLY A 51 -15.44 -0.77 5.67
C GLY A 51 -15.68 -2.24 5.37
N VAL A 52 -14.62 -2.96 5.05
CA VAL A 52 -14.59 -4.43 4.99
C VAL A 52 -13.65 -4.96 6.06
N TYR A 53 -14.17 -5.83 6.93
CA TYR A 53 -13.40 -6.50 7.97
C TYR A 53 -13.45 -8.02 7.73
N GLY A 54 -12.46 -8.55 7.03
CA GLY A 54 -12.35 -9.97 6.71
C GLY A 54 -11.86 -10.22 5.29
N PHE A 55 -12.72 -10.57 4.36
CA PHE A 55 -12.35 -10.94 3.00
C PHE A 55 -13.01 -10.04 1.96
N ARG A 56 -12.23 -9.51 1.02
CA ARG A 56 -12.72 -8.76 -0.14
C ARG A 56 -12.14 -9.34 -1.41
N LEU A 57 -12.99 -9.76 -2.35
CA LEU A 57 -12.59 -10.20 -3.68
C LEU A 57 -12.95 -9.13 -4.71
N ALA A 58 -11.97 -8.67 -5.48
CA ALA A 58 -12.18 -7.78 -6.60
C ALA A 58 -11.94 -8.49 -7.94
N LEU A 59 -13.00 -8.58 -8.75
CA LEU A 59 -12.90 -9.00 -10.15
C LEU A 59 -12.64 -7.77 -11.03
N GLY A 60 -11.48 -7.15 -10.83
CA GLY A 60 -11.07 -5.88 -11.40
C GLY A 60 -10.46 -5.00 -10.31
N CYS A 61 -11.09 -3.88 -10.03
CA CYS A 61 -10.67 -2.93 -8.99
C CYS A 61 -11.62 -2.94 -7.79
N ALA A 62 -11.11 -2.57 -6.63
CA ALA A 62 -11.91 -2.34 -5.44
C ALA A 62 -11.34 -1.18 -4.62
N ALA A 63 -12.23 -0.45 -3.94
CA ALA A 63 -11.88 0.60 -3.02
C ALA A 63 -12.84 0.61 -1.83
N ASN A 64 -12.33 0.66 -0.62
CA ASN A 64 -13.13 0.83 0.58
C ASN A 64 -12.44 1.80 1.56
N ARG A 65 -13.24 2.48 2.37
CA ARG A 65 -12.72 3.41 3.37
C ARG A 65 -11.82 2.73 4.39
N ASN A 66 -12.23 1.56 4.87
CA ASN A 66 -11.40 0.74 5.73
C ASN A 66 -11.36 -0.68 5.17
N MET A 67 -10.17 -1.24 5.03
CA MET A 67 -9.98 -2.62 4.64
C MET A 67 -9.08 -3.31 5.65
N VAL A 68 -9.64 -4.25 6.41
CA VAL A 68 -8.88 -5.03 7.38
C VAL A 68 -9.07 -6.51 7.09
N GLY A 69 -8.00 -7.20 6.69
CA GLY A 69 -8.04 -8.62 6.36
C GLY A 69 -7.35 -8.96 5.05
N LEU A 70 -7.98 -9.80 4.23
CA LEU A 70 -7.43 -10.28 2.96
C LEU A 70 -8.16 -9.68 1.77
N ALA A 71 -7.45 -8.96 0.91
CA ALA A 71 -8.00 -8.27 -0.25
C ALA A 71 -7.28 -8.65 -1.57
N PRO A 72 -7.54 -9.84 -2.14
CA PRO A 72 -7.10 -10.15 -3.49
C PRO A 72 -7.91 -9.36 -4.53
N ALA A 73 -7.21 -8.84 -5.54
CA ALA A 73 -7.84 -8.19 -6.70
C ALA A 73 -7.24 -8.72 -8.01
N VAL A 74 -8.06 -8.79 -9.06
CA VAL A 74 -7.60 -9.20 -10.39
C VAL A 74 -6.80 -8.09 -11.08
N TYR A 75 -7.03 -6.83 -10.72
CA TYR A 75 -6.27 -5.71 -11.27
C TYR A 75 -5.67 -4.84 -10.18
N ALA A 76 -6.45 -4.17 -9.34
CA ALA A 76 -5.96 -3.23 -8.35
C ALA A 76 -6.82 -3.13 -7.09
N ASN A 77 -6.19 -2.82 -5.97
CA ASN A 77 -6.82 -2.33 -4.74
C ASN A 77 -6.51 -0.83 -4.58
N ASP A 78 -7.55 0.01 -4.46
CA ASP A 78 -7.40 1.46 -4.37
C ASP A 78 -8.13 2.03 -3.15
N ASP A 79 -7.62 1.71 -1.97
CA ASP A 79 -8.23 2.14 -0.70
C ASP A 79 -7.72 3.52 -0.22
N ALA A 80 -6.77 4.14 -0.94
CA ALA A 80 -6.23 5.46 -0.58
C ALA A 80 -7.25 6.60 -0.76
N ALA A 81 -8.09 6.51 -1.78
CA ALA A 81 -9.07 7.55 -2.07
C ALA A 81 -10.08 7.77 -0.95
N ALA A 82 -10.43 6.72 -0.23
CA ALA A 82 -11.34 6.80 0.91
C ALA A 82 -10.67 7.28 2.20
N ARG A 83 -9.34 7.51 2.20
CA ARG A 83 -8.52 7.98 3.34
C ARG A 83 -8.68 7.14 4.60
N GLY A 84 -9.04 5.87 4.44
CA GLY A 84 -9.27 4.96 5.54
C GLY A 84 -8.03 4.16 5.94
N ASN A 85 -8.17 3.40 7.00
CA ASN A 85 -7.13 2.50 7.46
C ASN A 85 -7.17 1.18 6.69
N VAL A 86 -6.01 0.73 6.26
CA VAL A 86 -5.83 -0.60 5.69
C VAL A 86 -4.99 -1.42 6.65
N GLY A 87 -5.45 -2.63 6.95
CA GLY A 87 -4.73 -3.63 7.73
C GLY A 87 -4.86 -5.01 7.08
N GLY A 88 -3.79 -5.81 7.12
CA GLY A 88 -3.76 -7.12 6.50
C GLY A 88 -3.18 -7.13 5.09
N LEU A 89 -3.59 -8.08 4.24
CA LEU A 89 -2.93 -8.38 2.97
C LEU A 89 -3.74 -7.88 1.77
N GLN A 90 -3.16 -6.97 1.00
CA GLN A 90 -3.61 -6.56 -0.33
C GLN A 90 -2.74 -7.23 -1.40
N VAL A 91 -3.36 -7.91 -2.35
CA VAL A 91 -2.67 -8.54 -3.49
C VAL A 91 -3.32 -8.12 -4.80
N ALA A 92 -2.56 -7.53 -5.71
CA ALA A 92 -3.06 -7.14 -7.02
C ALA A 92 -1.95 -7.14 -8.08
N PRO A 93 -2.22 -7.54 -9.34
CA PRO A 93 -1.23 -7.49 -10.42
C PRO A 93 -0.75 -6.07 -10.74
N ALA A 94 -1.61 -5.05 -10.70
CA ALA A 94 -1.23 -3.70 -11.05
C ALA A 94 -0.73 -2.92 -9.83
N PHE A 95 -1.62 -2.49 -8.95
CA PHE A 95 -1.24 -1.65 -7.82
C PHE A 95 -2.11 -1.89 -6.58
N ASN A 96 -1.55 -1.58 -5.42
CA ASN A 96 -2.28 -1.46 -4.16
C ASN A 96 -2.05 -0.06 -3.60
N THR A 97 -3.13 0.59 -3.16
CA THR A 97 -3.04 1.85 -2.45
C THR A 97 -3.78 1.78 -1.11
N ALA A 98 -3.30 2.54 -0.14
CA ALA A 98 -3.91 2.66 1.17
C ALA A 98 -3.84 4.11 1.66
N GLY A 99 -4.83 4.55 2.43
CA GLY A 99 -4.79 5.84 3.10
C GLY A 99 -3.80 5.81 4.26
N LYS A 100 -4.01 4.88 5.20
CA LYS A 100 -3.14 4.60 6.35
C LYS A 100 -2.95 3.10 6.53
N GLY A 101 -1.78 2.69 6.99
CA GLY A 101 -1.43 1.30 7.24
C GLY A 101 -0.96 1.02 8.66
N GLU A 102 -1.42 1.78 9.64
CA GLU A 102 -1.00 1.67 11.05
C GLU A 102 -1.35 0.31 11.69
N LEU A 103 -2.39 -0.35 11.19
CA LEU A 103 -2.81 -1.69 11.65
C LEU A 103 -1.97 -2.86 11.10
N GLY A 104 -0.90 -2.55 10.34
CA GLY A 104 -0.08 -3.54 9.66
C GLY A 104 -0.59 -3.81 8.24
N VAL A 105 0.00 -3.15 7.24
CA VAL A 105 -0.35 -3.32 5.84
C VAL A 105 0.69 -4.17 5.12
N TRP A 106 0.21 -5.20 4.44
CA TRP A 106 1.01 -6.07 3.59
C TRP A 106 0.53 -5.90 2.16
N GLN A 107 1.36 -5.28 1.33
CA GLN A 107 1.01 -5.00 -0.05
C GLN A 107 1.93 -5.77 -1.00
N VAL A 108 1.34 -6.59 -1.85
CA VAL A 108 2.04 -7.31 -2.91
C VAL A 108 1.41 -6.93 -4.25
N SER A 109 2.19 -6.32 -5.13
CA SER A 109 1.71 -5.95 -6.46
C SER A 109 2.73 -6.21 -7.56
N GLY A 110 2.27 -6.19 -8.81
CA GLY A 110 3.17 -6.28 -9.96
C GLY A 110 3.94 -4.98 -10.21
N PHE A 111 3.32 -3.83 -9.99
CA PHE A 111 3.95 -2.56 -10.39
C PHE A 111 4.15 -1.59 -9.22
N TYR A 112 3.14 -1.31 -8.43
CA TYR A 112 3.16 -0.18 -7.52
C TYR A 112 2.39 -0.42 -6.23
N ASN A 113 3.00 -0.09 -5.09
CA ASN A 113 2.32 -0.02 -3.80
C ASN A 113 2.45 1.39 -3.22
N LYS A 114 1.35 1.93 -2.72
CA LYS A 114 1.34 3.26 -2.10
C LYS A 114 0.58 3.26 -0.79
N VAL A 115 1.13 3.98 0.19
CA VAL A 115 0.41 4.41 1.40
C VAL A 115 0.51 5.92 1.49
N ALA A 116 -0.62 6.60 1.66
CA ALA A 116 -0.65 8.06 1.64
C ALA A 116 -0.09 8.70 2.92
N ASP A 117 -0.22 8.01 4.06
CA ASP A 117 0.28 8.47 5.36
C ASP A 117 1.25 7.42 5.94
N SER A 118 1.15 7.04 7.17
CA SER A 118 2.06 6.12 7.85
C SER A 118 1.64 4.67 7.71
N ALA A 119 2.59 3.75 7.73
CA ALA A 119 2.32 2.32 7.71
C ALA A 119 3.35 1.48 8.46
N ASN A 120 2.89 0.27 8.82
CA ASN A 120 3.73 -0.81 9.35
C ASN A 120 3.51 -2.05 8.49
N GLY A 121 4.54 -2.86 8.26
CA GLY A 121 4.40 -4.14 7.58
C GLY A 121 5.38 -4.37 6.44
N PHE A 122 4.89 -4.82 5.28
CA PHE A 122 5.75 -4.96 4.12
C PHE A 122 5.07 -4.55 2.81
N GLN A 123 5.88 -4.01 1.90
CA GLN A 123 5.51 -3.68 0.54
C GLN A 123 6.47 -4.37 -0.42
N VAL A 124 5.92 -5.16 -1.34
CA VAL A 124 6.69 -5.87 -2.37
C VAL A 124 6.07 -5.60 -3.73
N CYS A 125 6.86 -5.06 -4.66
CA CYS A 125 6.44 -4.91 -6.06
C CYS A 125 7.64 -4.87 -6.99
N ALA A 126 7.38 -4.80 -8.31
CA ALA A 126 8.48 -4.70 -9.27
C ALA A 126 9.07 -3.28 -9.34
N PHE A 127 8.24 -2.22 -9.34
CA PHE A 127 8.75 -0.90 -9.68
C PHE A 127 8.89 0.05 -8.49
N LEU A 128 7.81 0.39 -7.78
CA LEU A 128 7.88 1.42 -6.75
C LEU A 128 7.01 1.11 -5.54
N ASN A 129 7.61 1.11 -4.36
CA ASN A 129 6.93 1.23 -3.09
C ASN A 129 7.03 2.67 -2.58
N GLU A 130 5.92 3.29 -2.25
CA GLU A 130 5.87 4.67 -1.77
C GLU A 130 5.04 4.81 -0.51
N VAL A 131 5.59 5.48 0.49
CA VAL A 131 4.86 6.08 1.61
C VAL A 131 5.01 7.59 1.50
N ASP A 132 3.88 8.29 1.27
CA ASP A 132 3.92 9.65 0.75
C ASP A 132 4.34 10.68 1.82
N GLN A 133 3.70 10.68 2.98
CA GLN A 133 3.89 11.74 3.98
C GLN A 133 4.37 11.25 5.36
N GLY A 134 4.17 10.00 5.72
CA GLY A 134 4.40 9.49 7.06
C GLY A 134 5.63 8.59 7.18
N TYR A 135 5.67 7.87 8.28
CA TYR A 135 6.71 6.88 8.56
C TYR A 135 6.36 5.50 8.00
N PHE A 136 7.37 4.68 7.83
CA PHE A 136 7.19 3.26 7.53
C PHE A 136 8.08 2.39 8.44
N TYR A 137 7.45 1.40 9.08
CA TYR A 137 8.17 0.38 9.86
C TYR A 137 8.04 -0.98 9.19
N GLY A 138 9.16 -1.54 8.69
CA GLY A 138 9.14 -2.87 8.12
C GLY A 138 10.05 -3.08 6.91
N LEU A 139 9.54 -3.80 5.89
CA LEU A 139 10.29 -4.17 4.70
C LEU A 139 9.66 -3.57 3.42
N GLN A 140 10.48 -2.90 2.64
CA GLN A 140 10.13 -2.51 1.27
C GLN A 140 11.09 -3.16 0.27
N THR A 141 10.54 -3.80 -0.77
CA THR A 141 11.32 -4.41 -1.85
C THR A 141 10.73 -4.04 -3.21
N ALA A 142 11.49 -3.30 -4.02
CA ALA A 142 11.13 -2.89 -5.38
C ALA A 142 12.37 -2.38 -6.13
N LEU A 143 12.24 -1.99 -7.40
CA LEU A 143 13.30 -1.19 -8.05
C LEU A 143 13.50 0.16 -7.35
N GLY A 144 12.43 0.83 -6.92
CA GLY A 144 12.46 2.03 -6.11
C GLY A 144 11.67 1.88 -4.82
N ASN A 145 12.21 2.37 -3.70
CA ASN A 145 11.52 2.47 -2.42
C ASN A 145 11.65 3.90 -1.90
N LYS A 146 10.51 4.50 -1.52
CA LYS A 146 10.48 5.89 -1.04
C LYS A 146 9.59 6.02 0.19
N VAL A 147 10.09 6.66 1.22
CA VAL A 147 9.36 7.04 2.42
C VAL A 147 9.52 8.54 2.64
N GLY A 148 8.40 9.26 2.73
CA GLY A 148 8.39 10.72 2.84
C GLY A 148 8.99 11.27 4.13
N ALA A 149 8.86 10.51 5.23
CA ALA A 149 9.43 10.87 6.52
C ALA A 149 10.36 9.74 7.04
N ASP A 150 10.10 9.24 8.24
CA ASP A 150 11.00 8.33 8.93
C ASP A 150 10.82 6.87 8.45
N PHE A 151 11.92 6.18 8.27
CA PHE A 151 11.94 4.77 7.93
C PHE A 151 12.66 3.97 9.02
N CYS A 152 12.05 2.87 9.43
CA CYS A 152 12.67 1.92 10.34
C CYS A 152 12.49 0.49 9.82
N GLY A 153 13.61 -0.18 9.48
CA GLY A 153 13.56 -1.54 8.95
C GLY A 153 14.54 -1.79 7.81
N MET A 154 14.05 -2.37 6.68
CA MET A 154 14.91 -2.69 5.54
C MET A 154 14.28 -2.27 4.21
N GLN A 155 15.03 -1.51 3.42
CA GLN A 155 14.71 -1.20 2.01
C GLN A 155 15.68 -1.93 1.09
N ILE A 156 15.16 -2.66 0.12
CA ILE A 156 15.94 -3.38 -0.90
C ILE A 156 15.48 -2.93 -2.29
N GLY A 157 16.37 -2.33 -3.06
CA GLY A 157 16.03 -1.84 -4.39
C GLY A 157 17.24 -1.26 -5.12
N LEU A 158 17.03 -0.75 -6.33
CA LEU A 158 18.08 0.02 -7.01
C LEU A 158 18.20 1.42 -6.44
N TYR A 159 17.04 2.03 -6.10
CA TYR A 159 16.93 3.34 -5.48
C TYR A 159 16.14 3.23 -4.17
N ASN A 160 16.70 3.68 -3.08
CA ASN A 160 16.05 3.76 -1.78
C ASN A 160 16.16 5.18 -1.25
N ALA A 161 15.05 5.77 -0.80
CA ALA A 161 15.01 7.12 -0.24
C ALA A 161 14.10 7.23 0.97
N CYS A 162 14.54 7.95 1.99
CA CYS A 162 13.73 8.26 3.17
C CYS A 162 14.18 9.57 3.85
N GLY A 163 13.43 10.00 4.86
CA GLY A 163 13.85 11.04 5.78
C GLY A 163 14.89 10.52 6.76
N ALA A 164 14.53 10.27 8.01
CA ALA A 164 15.42 9.59 8.95
C ALA A 164 15.38 8.07 8.71
N GLU A 165 16.57 7.48 8.56
CA GLU A 165 16.71 6.03 8.44
C GLU A 165 17.15 5.43 9.77
N THR A 166 16.42 4.43 10.22
CA THR A 166 16.84 3.52 11.31
C THR A 166 16.77 2.09 10.79
N GLY A 167 17.92 1.50 10.43
CA GLY A 167 17.95 0.14 9.91
C GLY A 167 18.89 -0.05 8.72
N MET A 168 18.38 -0.53 7.57
CA MET A 168 19.24 -0.90 6.46
C MET A 168 18.64 -0.52 5.09
N GLN A 169 19.44 0.12 4.26
CA GLN A 169 19.15 0.30 2.82
C GLN A 169 20.17 -0.50 1.99
N ILE A 170 19.70 -1.32 1.07
CA ILE A 170 20.52 -2.10 0.13
C ILE A 170 20.10 -1.72 -1.28
N GLY A 171 21.02 -1.10 -2.05
CA GLY A 171 20.71 -0.65 -3.40
C GLY A 171 21.89 -0.10 -4.16
N LEU A 172 21.67 0.37 -5.37
CA LEU A 172 22.72 1.12 -6.08
C LEU A 172 22.83 2.55 -5.56
N TRP A 173 21.68 3.16 -5.25
CA TRP A 173 21.56 4.51 -4.73
C TRP A 173 20.71 4.50 -3.48
N ASN A 174 21.31 4.85 -2.36
CA ASN A 174 20.63 4.98 -1.07
C ASN A 174 20.70 6.44 -0.63
N ASP A 175 19.56 7.01 -0.25
CA ASP A 175 19.43 8.41 0.16
C ASP A 175 18.64 8.53 1.47
N ALA A 176 19.22 9.19 2.45
CA ALA A 176 18.58 9.52 3.71
C ALA A 176 18.95 10.94 4.14
N LYS A 177 18.10 11.62 4.90
CA LYS A 177 18.48 12.88 5.56
C LYS A 177 19.42 12.62 6.72
N SER A 178 19.06 11.69 7.59
CA SER A 178 19.87 11.21 8.71
C SER A 178 19.91 9.69 8.73
N LEU A 179 20.95 9.10 9.32
CA LEU A 179 21.19 7.66 9.33
C LEU A 179 21.54 7.17 10.74
N CYS A 180 20.73 6.22 11.22
CA CYS A 180 21.06 5.36 12.37
C CYS A 180 20.99 3.91 11.90
N GLY A 181 22.05 3.40 11.27
CA GLY A 181 22.02 2.08 10.65
C GLY A 181 23.07 1.90 9.55
N ILE A 182 22.69 1.17 8.49
CA ILE A 182 23.63 0.74 7.45
C ILE A 182 23.06 1.01 6.05
N GLN A 183 23.83 1.67 5.21
CA GLN A 183 23.58 1.75 3.77
C GLN A 183 24.64 0.95 3.01
N ILE A 184 24.20 0.02 2.16
CA ILE A 184 25.04 -0.80 1.29
C ILE A 184 24.66 -0.51 -0.17
N GLY A 185 25.58 0.07 -0.93
CA GLY A 185 25.30 0.43 -2.30
C GLY A 185 26.44 1.13 -3.00
N LEU A 186 26.27 1.34 -4.31
CA LEU A 186 27.31 2.05 -5.09
C LEU A 186 27.47 3.49 -4.58
N LEU A 187 26.36 4.16 -4.26
CA LEU A 187 26.35 5.52 -3.72
C LEU A 187 25.40 5.60 -2.52
N ASN A 188 25.89 6.03 -1.38
CA ASN A 188 25.15 6.18 -0.15
C ASN A 188 25.19 7.65 0.28
N PHE A 189 24.02 8.30 0.29
CA PHE A 189 23.88 9.71 0.64
C PHE A 189 23.23 9.87 2.02
N VAL A 190 23.79 10.78 2.81
CA VAL A 190 23.16 11.26 4.06
C VAL A 190 23.36 12.76 4.15
N THR A 191 22.26 13.50 3.96
CA THR A 191 22.33 14.96 3.76
C THR A 191 22.77 15.71 5.01
N GLU A 192 22.40 15.25 6.20
CA GLU A 192 22.75 15.89 7.49
C GLU A 192 24.10 15.46 8.04
N SER A 193 24.88 14.70 7.28
CA SER A 193 26.22 14.27 7.69
C SER A 193 27.31 15.18 7.12
N PRO A 194 28.42 15.38 7.84
CA PRO A 194 29.58 16.12 7.32
C PRO A 194 30.13 15.56 6.01
N MET A 195 30.01 14.26 5.80
CA MET A 195 30.35 13.58 4.55
C MET A 195 29.06 13.14 3.87
N ILE A 196 28.59 13.90 2.91
CA ILE A 196 27.27 13.70 2.29
C ILE A 196 27.19 12.38 1.50
N CYS A 197 28.24 11.99 0.77
CA CYS A 197 28.25 10.79 -0.07
C CYS A 197 29.39 9.85 0.34
N PHE A 198 29.09 8.56 0.44
CA PHE A 198 30.07 7.53 0.71
C PHE A 198 29.81 6.28 -0.15
N PRO A 199 30.82 5.77 -0.89
CA PRO A 199 30.65 4.60 -1.73
C PRO A 199 30.68 3.30 -0.91
N VAL A 200 29.99 2.27 -1.43
CA VAL A 200 29.98 0.88 -1.01
C VAL A 200 29.28 0.63 0.32
N LEU A 201 29.77 1.15 1.42
CA LEU A 201 29.24 0.89 2.76
C LEU A 201 29.26 2.16 3.59
N ARG A 202 28.14 2.50 4.17
CA ARG A 202 28.00 3.59 5.12
C ARG A 202 27.34 3.11 6.40
N ILE A 203 27.87 3.52 7.55
CA ILE A 203 27.33 3.23 8.88
C ILE A 203 27.09 4.57 9.58
N GLY A 204 25.90 4.73 10.16
CA GLY A 204 25.49 5.88 10.97
C GLY A 204 25.01 5.44 12.36
N TRP A 205 25.12 6.31 13.36
CA TRP A 205 24.63 6.12 14.73
C TRP A 205 24.10 7.42 15.33
#